data_197409b3d0e1fdef684a83a803ed31e8
#
_entry.id   197409b3d0e1fdef684a83a803ed31e8
#
_cell.length_a   1.000
_cell.length_b   1.000
_cell.length_c   1.000
_cell.angle_alpha   90.00
_cell.angle_beta   90.00
_cell.angle_gamma   90.00
#
_symmetry.space_group_name_H-M   'P 1'
#
loop_
_entity.id
_entity.type
_entity.pdbx_description
1 polymer ?
#
loop_
_entity_poly.entity_id
_entity_poly.type
_entity_poly.pdbx_seq_one_letter_code
_entity_poly.pdbx_strand_id
1 'polypeptide(L)'
;IYTKGIKMNNMKVKQLSIENTVDQRSSMVMVSLKPEPIPLDLKVILIGNANIYQTLLAMDSDFRKLFKIKVEFEDDAPITSENINKLARFIAGYCMQEELPPLTKEAVAKVVEYASKLADDRDKISTRFTEIAQIVGEAATWAKISKSKVVTEDFIDKALAERIERVKKYDSKYMEMIKDH
;
A
#
# COMPACT_ATOMS: atom_id res chain seq x y z
N ILE A 1 16.12 0.47 1.26
CA ILE A 1 15.25 -0.58 0.67
C ILE A 1 16.19 -1.66 0.15
N TYR A 2 16.33 -2.74 0.91
CA TYR A 2 17.11 -3.89 0.47
C TYR A 2 16.13 -4.92 -0.11
N THR A 3 16.06 -5.02 -1.42
CA THR A 3 15.73 -6.31 -2.02
C THR A 3 16.89 -7.24 -1.71
N LYS A 4 16.63 -8.31 -0.94
CA LYS A 4 17.65 -9.32 -0.58
C LYS A 4 18.46 -9.70 -1.83
N GLY A 5 19.69 -9.21 -1.95
CA GLY A 5 20.64 -9.65 -2.96
C GLY A 5 21.02 -8.67 -4.08
N ILE A 6 20.35 -7.52 -4.25
CA ILE A 6 20.72 -6.57 -5.32
C ILE A 6 21.09 -5.22 -4.69
N LYS A 7 22.37 -4.89 -4.68
CA LYS A 7 22.86 -3.55 -4.30
C LYS A 7 22.80 -2.62 -5.52
N MET A 8 22.61 -1.31 -5.31
CA MET A 8 22.64 -0.30 -6.39
C MET A 8 23.91 -0.36 -7.22
N ASN A 9 25.04 -0.70 -6.60
CA ASN A 9 26.30 -0.87 -7.28
C ASN A 9 26.25 -2.02 -8.32
N ASN A 10 25.53 -3.10 -8.06
CA ASN A 10 25.37 -4.21 -8.98
C ASN A 10 24.53 -3.84 -10.22
N MET A 11 23.57 -2.92 -10.09
CA MET A 11 22.82 -2.39 -11.23
C MET A 11 23.69 -1.54 -12.15
N LYS A 12 24.62 -0.76 -11.58
CA LYS A 12 25.56 0.08 -12.35
C LYS A 12 26.53 -0.74 -13.17
N VAL A 13 26.98 -1.89 -12.65
CA VAL A 13 27.94 -2.79 -13.29
C VAL A 13 27.24 -3.88 -14.12
N LYS A 14 25.90 -3.96 -14.07
CA LYS A 14 25.10 -5.03 -14.72
C LYS A 14 25.55 -6.45 -14.34
N GLN A 15 25.98 -6.63 -13.09
CA GLN A 15 26.47 -7.91 -12.57
C GLN A 15 25.93 -8.13 -11.16
N LEU A 16 25.56 -9.35 -10.86
CA LEU A 16 25.19 -9.79 -9.51
C LEU A 16 26.41 -10.40 -8.82
N SER A 17 26.90 -9.78 -7.76
CA SER A 17 27.89 -10.38 -6.87
C SER A 17 27.25 -10.74 -5.53
N ILE A 18 27.51 -11.94 -5.05
CA ILE A 18 27.09 -12.38 -3.73
C ILE A 18 28.19 -12.00 -2.75
N GLU A 19 27.92 -10.99 -1.91
CA GLU A 19 28.77 -10.67 -0.78
C GLU A 19 28.19 -11.32 0.48
N ASN A 20 28.96 -12.24 1.08
CA ASN A 20 28.63 -12.71 2.42
C ASN A 20 28.88 -11.56 3.39
N THR A 21 27.83 -10.99 3.95
CA THR A 21 27.90 -10.15 5.14
C THR A 21 28.14 -11.05 6.35
N VAL A 22 29.37 -11.52 6.51
CA VAL A 22 29.80 -12.10 7.78
C VAL A 22 30.06 -10.96 8.74
N ASP A 23 29.37 -10.98 9.88
CA ASP A 23 29.59 -10.05 10.99
C ASP A 23 31.09 -9.90 11.27
N GLN A 24 31.57 -8.65 11.28
CA GLN A 24 32.97 -8.28 11.54
C GLN A 24 33.44 -8.57 12.99
N ARG A 25 32.79 -9.49 13.71
CA ARG A 25 33.09 -9.80 15.13
C ARG A 25 33.85 -11.09 15.38
N SER A 26 34.17 -11.88 14.37
CA SER A 26 35.03 -13.06 14.57
C SER A 26 36.31 -12.98 13.76
N SER A 27 37.41 -12.90 14.47
CA SER A 27 38.82 -12.88 13.96
C SER A 27 39.26 -14.23 13.37
N MET A 28 38.41 -14.98 12.69
CA MET A 28 38.83 -16.11 11.89
C MET A 28 38.76 -15.73 10.41
N VAL A 29 39.93 -15.73 9.78
CA VAL A 29 40.06 -15.59 8.34
C VAL A 29 39.44 -16.80 7.65
N MET A 30 38.13 -16.77 7.45
CA MET A 30 37.48 -17.67 6.48
C MET A 30 37.78 -17.15 5.09
N VAL A 31 38.46 -17.92 4.29
CA VAL A 31 38.58 -17.68 2.84
C VAL A 31 37.20 -17.74 2.23
N SER A 32 36.58 -16.57 2.09
CA SER A 32 35.28 -16.44 1.42
C SER A 32 35.48 -16.73 -0.07
N LEU A 33 34.99 -17.88 -0.53
CA LEU A 33 34.85 -18.15 -1.96
C LEU A 33 33.92 -17.08 -2.55
N LYS A 34 34.46 -16.16 -3.33
CA LYS A 34 33.67 -15.20 -4.10
C LYS A 34 33.24 -15.90 -5.40
N PRO A 35 31.96 -16.23 -5.55
CA PRO A 35 31.48 -16.77 -6.82
C PRO A 35 31.68 -15.74 -7.93
N GLU A 36 31.88 -16.20 -9.16
CA GLU A 36 31.98 -15.31 -10.32
C GLU A 36 30.72 -14.46 -10.47
N PRO A 37 30.88 -13.15 -10.80
CA PRO A 37 29.74 -12.27 -11.02
C PRO A 37 28.89 -12.74 -12.20
N ILE A 38 27.59 -12.83 -11.99
CA ILE A 38 26.62 -13.22 -13.03
C ILE A 38 26.20 -11.96 -13.80
N PRO A 39 26.32 -11.93 -15.15
CA PRO A 39 25.84 -10.79 -15.93
C PRO A 39 24.32 -10.66 -15.80
N LEU A 40 23.82 -9.41 -15.62
CA LEU A 40 22.41 -9.10 -15.48
C LEU A 40 21.91 -8.30 -16.68
N ASP A 41 20.85 -8.78 -17.31
CA ASP A 41 20.04 -8.02 -18.27
C ASP A 41 18.60 -7.94 -17.76
N LEU A 42 18.35 -6.94 -16.90
CA LEU A 42 17.02 -6.73 -16.29
C LEU A 42 16.68 -5.24 -16.21
N LYS A 43 15.38 -4.98 -16.21
CA LYS A 43 14.81 -3.66 -15.91
C LYS A 43 14.34 -3.65 -14.46
N VAL A 44 14.65 -2.57 -13.75
CA VAL A 44 14.27 -2.39 -12.35
C VAL A 44 13.25 -1.29 -12.25
N ILE A 45 12.14 -1.58 -11.57
CA ILE A 45 11.08 -0.63 -11.26
C ILE A 45 11.03 -0.52 -9.74
N LEU A 46 11.16 0.71 -9.22
CA LEU A 46 10.99 1.00 -7.80
C LEU A 46 9.61 1.60 -7.58
N ILE A 47 8.89 1.07 -6.60
CA ILE A 47 7.59 1.56 -6.18
C ILE A 47 7.72 2.05 -4.74
N GLY A 48 7.27 3.26 -4.46
CA GLY A 48 7.36 3.87 -3.14
C GLY A 48 6.57 5.19 -3.07
N ASN A 49 6.58 5.81 -1.91
CA ASN A 49 5.94 7.12 -1.72
C ASN A 49 6.88 8.28 -2.09
N ALA A 50 6.31 9.48 -2.24
CA ALA A 50 7.03 10.68 -2.63
C ALA A 50 8.17 11.03 -1.65
N ASN A 51 7.98 10.83 -0.34
CA ASN A 51 9.00 11.15 0.66
C ASN A 51 10.24 10.26 0.53
N ILE A 52 10.05 8.96 0.30
CA ILE A 52 11.14 8.02 0.05
C ILE A 52 11.90 8.40 -1.23
N TYR A 53 11.15 8.75 -2.28
CA TYR A 53 11.76 9.23 -3.53
C TYR A 53 12.65 10.46 -3.31
N GLN A 54 12.15 11.48 -2.60
CA GLN A 54 12.92 12.70 -2.30
C GLN A 54 14.15 12.39 -1.44
N THR A 55 14.00 11.50 -0.45
CA THR A 55 15.12 11.07 0.39
C THR A 55 16.21 10.39 -0.45
N LEU A 56 15.85 9.49 -1.35
CA LEU A 56 16.80 8.82 -2.25
C LEU A 56 17.48 9.81 -3.19
N LEU A 57 16.75 10.79 -3.72
CA LEU A 57 17.33 11.85 -4.55
C LEU A 57 18.35 12.70 -3.82
N ALA A 58 18.11 12.97 -2.53
CA ALA A 58 19.00 13.81 -1.70
C ALA A 58 20.22 13.04 -1.22
N MET A 59 20.06 11.76 -0.85
CA MET A 59 21.10 10.99 -0.17
C MET A 59 21.94 10.13 -1.12
N ASP A 60 21.46 9.82 -2.33
CA ASP A 60 22.16 8.93 -3.25
C ASP A 60 22.38 9.59 -4.61
N SER A 61 23.65 9.94 -4.88
CA SER A 61 24.04 10.55 -6.15
C SER A 61 23.87 9.64 -7.38
N ASP A 62 23.88 8.33 -7.18
CA ASP A 62 23.73 7.36 -8.27
C ASP A 62 22.27 7.05 -8.57
N PHE A 63 21.34 7.32 -7.62
CA PHE A 63 19.91 7.16 -7.82
C PHE A 63 19.42 7.91 -9.05
N ARG A 64 19.78 9.18 -9.22
CA ARG A 64 19.44 10.01 -10.40
C ARG A 64 19.96 9.46 -11.69
N LYS A 65 21.12 8.83 -11.67
CA LYS A 65 21.75 8.28 -12.88
C LYS A 65 21.10 6.99 -13.34
N LEU A 66 20.61 6.19 -12.38
CA LEU A 66 20.02 4.89 -12.63
C LEU A 66 18.53 4.97 -12.93
N PHE A 67 17.79 5.82 -12.17
CA PHE A 67 16.34 5.95 -12.28
C PHE A 67 15.97 7.30 -12.90
N LYS A 68 15.96 7.34 -14.23
CA LYS A 68 15.73 8.56 -15.00
C LYS A 68 14.25 8.88 -15.23
N ILE A 69 13.39 7.88 -15.11
CA ILE A 69 11.96 8.01 -15.36
C ILE A 69 11.24 7.97 -14.03
N LYS A 70 10.53 9.07 -13.70
CA LYS A 70 9.62 9.17 -12.57
C LYS A 70 8.20 9.12 -13.11
N VAL A 71 7.37 8.30 -12.49
CA VAL A 71 5.93 8.27 -12.72
C VAL A 71 5.25 8.55 -11.39
N GLU A 72 4.37 9.53 -11.35
CA GLU A 72 3.54 9.84 -10.19
C GLU A 72 2.10 9.41 -10.46
N PHE A 73 1.47 8.87 -9.43
CA PHE A 73 0.06 8.56 -9.43
C PHE A 73 -0.64 9.57 -8.53
N GLU A 74 -1.78 10.09 -9.00
CA GLU A 74 -2.63 10.96 -8.20
C GLU A 74 -3.34 10.15 -7.13
N ASP A 75 -3.47 10.73 -5.94
CA ASP A 75 -4.16 10.12 -4.80
C ASP A 75 -5.69 10.28 -4.88
N ASP A 76 -6.18 11.03 -5.86
CA ASP A 76 -7.59 11.27 -6.11
C ASP A 76 -7.92 11.38 -7.61
N ALA A 77 -9.19 11.29 -7.95
CA ALA A 77 -9.72 11.44 -9.30
C ALA A 77 -11.08 12.19 -9.26
N PRO A 78 -11.45 12.94 -10.31
CA PRO A 78 -12.73 13.66 -10.33
C PRO A 78 -13.92 12.69 -10.27
N ILE A 79 -15.00 13.09 -9.60
CA ILE A 79 -16.27 12.35 -9.56
C ILE A 79 -16.93 12.47 -10.93
N THR A 80 -16.77 11.42 -11.71
CA THR A 80 -17.46 11.24 -13.00
C THR A 80 -18.12 9.86 -13.02
N SER A 81 -19.16 9.73 -13.84
CA SER A 81 -19.81 8.40 -14.03
C SER A 81 -18.80 7.33 -14.47
N GLU A 82 -17.78 7.71 -15.25
CA GLU A 82 -16.73 6.82 -15.68
C GLU A 82 -15.86 6.35 -14.49
N ASN A 83 -15.40 7.28 -13.65
CA ASN A 83 -14.54 6.95 -12.50
C ASN A 83 -15.29 6.21 -11.41
N ILE A 84 -16.57 6.52 -11.17
CA ILE A 84 -17.45 5.73 -10.29
C ILE A 84 -17.57 4.30 -10.80
N ASN A 85 -17.79 4.11 -12.10
CA ASN A 85 -17.87 2.78 -12.70
C ASN A 85 -16.55 2.01 -12.62
N LYS A 86 -15.40 2.70 -12.76
CA LYS A 86 -14.07 2.09 -12.56
C LYS A 86 -13.89 1.62 -11.12
N LEU A 87 -14.28 2.45 -10.14
CA LEU A 87 -14.25 2.09 -8.73
C LEU A 87 -15.17 0.89 -8.42
N ALA A 88 -16.39 0.89 -8.96
CA ALA A 88 -17.31 -0.25 -8.81
C ALA A 88 -16.73 -1.55 -9.39
N ARG A 89 -16.08 -1.48 -10.55
CA ARG A 89 -15.40 -2.64 -11.16
C ARG A 89 -14.22 -3.11 -10.31
N PHE A 90 -13.45 -2.17 -9.74
CA PHE A 90 -12.38 -2.51 -8.80
C PHE A 90 -12.93 -3.27 -7.59
N ILE A 91 -14.01 -2.78 -6.96
CA ILE A 91 -14.65 -3.43 -5.81
C ILE A 91 -15.12 -4.84 -6.19
N ALA A 92 -15.79 -4.98 -7.33
CA ALA A 92 -16.25 -6.29 -7.80
C ALA A 92 -15.08 -7.26 -8.05
N GLY A 93 -14.01 -6.79 -8.70
CA GLY A 93 -12.81 -7.59 -8.93
C GLY A 93 -12.11 -8.01 -7.64
N TYR A 94 -12.03 -7.09 -6.67
CA TYR A 94 -11.49 -7.39 -5.35
C TYR A 94 -12.33 -8.46 -4.62
N CYS A 95 -13.65 -8.33 -4.62
CA CYS A 95 -14.52 -9.33 -4.01
C CYS A 95 -14.36 -10.71 -4.65
N MET A 96 -14.21 -10.77 -5.99
CA MET A 96 -13.97 -12.04 -6.68
C MET A 96 -12.60 -12.65 -6.32
N GLN A 97 -11.56 -11.84 -6.28
CA GLN A 97 -10.19 -12.29 -5.97
C GLN A 97 -10.06 -12.83 -4.54
N GLU A 98 -10.72 -12.16 -3.57
CA GLU A 98 -10.66 -12.49 -2.15
C GLU A 98 -11.81 -13.40 -1.68
N GLU A 99 -12.59 -13.94 -2.60
CA GLU A 99 -13.75 -14.81 -2.32
C GLU A 99 -14.73 -14.21 -1.30
N LEU A 100 -14.99 -12.90 -1.45
CA LEU A 100 -15.89 -12.13 -0.59
C LEU A 100 -17.32 -12.12 -1.16
N PRO A 101 -18.35 -12.01 -0.30
CA PRO A 101 -19.72 -11.78 -0.77
C PRO A 101 -19.81 -10.50 -1.61
N PRO A 102 -20.58 -10.51 -2.72
CA PRO A 102 -20.75 -9.33 -3.57
C PRO A 102 -21.49 -8.21 -2.83
N LEU A 103 -21.19 -6.96 -3.21
CA LEU A 103 -21.86 -5.77 -2.68
C LEU A 103 -23.18 -5.51 -3.43
N THR A 104 -24.19 -5.04 -2.70
CA THR A 104 -25.38 -4.44 -3.31
C THR A 104 -25.04 -3.09 -3.94
N LYS A 105 -25.92 -2.58 -4.80
CA LYS A 105 -25.74 -1.26 -5.42
C LYS A 105 -25.64 -0.14 -4.37
N GLU A 106 -26.45 -0.21 -3.34
CA GLU A 106 -26.49 0.73 -2.22
C GLU A 106 -25.18 0.68 -1.43
N ALA A 107 -24.64 -0.52 -1.17
CA ALA A 107 -23.34 -0.69 -0.53
C ALA A 107 -22.22 -0.10 -1.38
N VAL A 108 -22.22 -0.28 -2.69
CA VAL A 108 -21.25 0.35 -3.59
C VAL A 108 -21.36 1.88 -3.52
N ALA A 109 -22.58 2.43 -3.49
CA ALA A 109 -22.78 3.89 -3.34
C ALA A 109 -22.17 4.42 -2.04
N LYS A 110 -22.32 3.69 -0.92
CA LYS A 110 -21.69 4.02 0.37
C LYS A 110 -20.16 3.99 0.29
N VAL A 111 -19.58 3.04 -0.43
CA VAL A 111 -18.12 3.01 -0.65
C VAL A 111 -17.65 4.20 -1.50
N VAL A 112 -18.43 4.63 -2.50
CA VAL A 112 -18.13 5.84 -3.27
C VAL A 112 -18.19 7.09 -2.39
N GLU A 113 -19.20 7.19 -1.52
CA GLU A 113 -19.31 8.28 -0.53
C GLU A 113 -18.09 8.29 0.42
N TYR A 114 -17.68 7.13 0.90
CA TYR A 114 -16.46 7.00 1.72
C TYR A 114 -15.21 7.42 0.93
N ALA A 115 -15.08 7.02 -0.33
CA ALA A 115 -13.95 7.42 -1.17
C ALA A 115 -13.89 8.94 -1.41
N SER A 116 -15.05 9.62 -1.48
CA SER A 116 -15.11 11.07 -1.56
C SER A 116 -14.68 11.72 -0.23
N LYS A 117 -15.16 11.21 0.91
CA LYS A 117 -14.69 11.67 2.23
C LYS A 117 -13.19 11.47 2.43
N LEU A 118 -12.64 10.38 1.89
CA LEU A 118 -11.21 10.07 1.96
C LEU A 118 -10.35 10.99 1.09
N ALA A 119 -10.92 11.57 0.02
CA ALA A 119 -10.28 12.57 -0.82
C ALA A 119 -10.27 13.97 -0.18
N ASP A 120 -11.10 14.18 0.86
CA ASP A 120 -11.34 15.49 1.49
C ASP A 120 -11.75 16.59 0.49
N ASP A 121 -12.41 16.18 -0.59
CA ASP A 121 -12.90 17.04 -1.67
C ASP A 121 -14.24 16.51 -2.18
N ARG A 122 -15.24 17.41 -2.34
CA ARG A 122 -16.59 17.03 -2.77
C ARG A 122 -16.68 16.61 -4.24
N ASP A 123 -15.75 17.09 -5.05
CA ASP A 123 -15.73 16.85 -6.49
C ASP A 123 -14.78 15.70 -6.89
N LYS A 124 -14.18 15.04 -5.88
CA LYS A 124 -13.20 13.99 -6.09
C LYS A 124 -13.49 12.72 -5.30
N ILE A 125 -12.94 11.61 -5.78
CA ILE A 125 -12.87 10.32 -5.08
C ILE A 125 -11.41 9.91 -4.91
N SER A 126 -11.08 9.35 -3.77
CA SER A 126 -9.73 8.85 -3.48
C SER A 126 -9.38 7.64 -4.34
N THR A 127 -8.14 7.59 -4.79
CA THR A 127 -7.52 6.43 -5.47
C THR A 127 -6.68 5.58 -4.51
N ARG A 128 -6.80 5.81 -3.20
CA ARG A 128 -6.16 4.97 -2.17
C ARG A 128 -6.89 3.64 -2.03
N PHE A 129 -6.76 2.80 -3.05
CA PHE A 129 -7.50 1.54 -3.19
C PHE A 129 -7.32 0.58 -2.03
N THR A 130 -6.16 0.58 -1.36
CA THR A 130 -5.91 -0.25 -0.18
C THR A 130 -6.85 0.09 0.97
N GLU A 131 -7.10 1.39 1.22
CA GLU A 131 -8.02 1.82 2.28
C GLU A 131 -9.47 1.49 1.95
N ILE A 132 -9.84 1.61 0.67
CA ILE A 132 -11.17 1.22 0.18
C ILE A 132 -11.36 -0.30 0.32
N ALA A 133 -10.38 -1.09 -0.11
CA ALA A 133 -10.40 -2.54 0.00
C ALA A 133 -10.51 -3.02 1.45
N GLN A 134 -9.84 -2.35 2.39
CA GLN A 134 -9.95 -2.65 3.82
C GLN A 134 -11.38 -2.51 4.35
N ILE A 135 -12.08 -1.43 4.00
CA ILE A 135 -13.48 -1.23 4.42
C ILE A 135 -14.39 -2.28 3.78
N VAL A 136 -14.21 -2.57 2.50
CA VAL A 136 -14.97 -3.62 1.81
C VAL A 136 -14.74 -4.99 2.45
N GLY A 137 -13.49 -5.35 2.76
CA GLY A 137 -13.13 -6.61 3.42
C GLY A 137 -13.72 -6.73 4.83
N GLU A 138 -13.70 -5.63 5.60
CA GLU A 138 -14.28 -5.59 6.94
C GLU A 138 -15.81 -5.74 6.88
N ALA A 139 -16.49 -5.03 5.99
CA ALA A 139 -17.94 -5.16 5.79
C ALA A 139 -18.33 -6.57 5.32
N ALA A 140 -17.54 -7.17 4.44
CA ALA A 140 -17.72 -8.55 4.01
C ALA A 140 -17.57 -9.55 5.15
N THR A 141 -16.66 -9.28 6.10
CA THR A 141 -16.50 -10.09 7.32
C THR A 141 -17.75 -10.02 8.18
N TRP A 142 -18.33 -8.83 8.38
CA TRP A 142 -19.60 -8.67 9.10
C TRP A 142 -20.75 -9.39 8.40
N ALA A 143 -20.82 -9.33 7.07
CA ALA A 143 -21.80 -10.07 6.29
C ALA A 143 -21.66 -11.59 6.48
N LYS A 144 -20.43 -12.13 6.44
CA LYS A 144 -20.15 -13.56 6.70
C LYS A 144 -20.56 -13.98 8.12
N ILE A 145 -20.26 -13.17 9.14
CA ILE A 145 -20.69 -13.43 10.54
C ILE A 145 -22.22 -13.49 10.64
N SER A 146 -22.91 -12.59 9.94
CA SER A 146 -24.38 -12.55 9.88
C SER A 146 -24.99 -13.58 8.92
N LYS A 147 -24.16 -14.44 8.31
CA LYS A 147 -24.56 -15.43 7.29
C LYS A 147 -25.29 -14.82 6.08
N SER A 148 -25.02 -13.56 5.78
CA SER A 148 -25.54 -12.90 4.58
C SER A 148 -24.74 -13.32 3.35
N LYS A 149 -25.45 -13.52 2.22
CA LYS A 149 -24.82 -13.83 0.93
C LYS A 149 -24.35 -12.60 0.16
N VAL A 150 -24.71 -11.41 0.64
CA VAL A 150 -24.40 -10.12 0.02
C VAL A 150 -24.01 -9.11 1.09
N VAL A 151 -23.16 -8.15 0.73
CA VAL A 151 -22.81 -7.01 1.58
C VAL A 151 -23.79 -5.88 1.31
N THR A 152 -24.60 -5.53 2.31
CA THR A 152 -25.52 -4.38 2.27
C THR A 152 -24.86 -3.10 2.74
N GLU A 153 -25.54 -1.96 2.58
CA GLU A 153 -25.07 -0.67 3.07
C GLU A 153 -24.86 -0.66 4.58
N ASP A 154 -25.70 -1.38 5.36
CA ASP A 154 -25.58 -1.46 6.82
C ASP A 154 -24.23 -2.07 7.26
N PHE A 155 -23.70 -3.04 6.51
CA PHE A 155 -22.40 -3.62 6.82
C PHE A 155 -21.25 -2.66 6.50
N ILE A 156 -21.40 -1.83 5.47
CA ILE A 156 -20.43 -0.75 5.19
C ILE A 156 -20.47 0.30 6.30
N ASP A 157 -21.66 0.76 6.68
CA ASP A 157 -21.81 1.74 7.77
C ASP A 157 -21.26 1.20 9.10
N LYS A 158 -21.48 -0.09 9.38
CA LYS A 158 -20.91 -0.76 10.56
C LYS A 158 -19.38 -0.79 10.52
N ALA A 159 -18.78 -1.17 9.39
CA ALA A 159 -17.33 -1.19 9.23
C ALA A 159 -16.71 0.20 9.42
N LEU A 160 -17.36 1.24 8.89
CA LEU A 160 -16.94 2.63 9.07
C LEU A 160 -17.04 3.09 10.53
N ALA A 161 -18.13 2.74 11.22
CA ALA A 161 -18.32 3.06 12.63
C ALA A 161 -17.27 2.40 13.52
N GLU A 162 -17.02 1.11 13.32
CA GLU A 162 -15.99 0.35 14.04
C GLU A 162 -14.59 0.93 13.81
N ARG A 163 -14.29 1.38 12.58
CA ARG A 163 -13.02 2.05 12.27
C ARG A 163 -12.85 3.33 13.08
N ILE A 164 -13.89 4.15 13.17
CA ILE A 164 -13.89 5.40 13.96
C ILE A 164 -13.68 5.09 15.45
N GLU A 165 -14.39 4.09 16.00
CA GLU A 165 -14.24 3.72 17.41
C GLU A 165 -12.84 3.21 17.76
N ARG A 166 -12.20 2.46 16.83
CA ARG A 166 -10.81 2.03 17.03
C ARG A 166 -9.83 3.21 17.09
N VAL A 167 -10.05 4.26 16.30
CA VAL A 167 -9.19 5.46 16.32
C VAL A 167 -9.44 6.26 17.61
N LYS A 168 -10.68 6.49 18.01
CA LYS A 168 -11.03 7.20 19.27
C LYS A 168 -10.39 6.56 20.50
N LYS A 169 -10.24 5.25 20.51
CA LYS A 169 -9.62 4.54 21.64
C LYS A 169 -8.13 4.89 21.82
N TYR A 170 -7.44 5.26 20.74
CA TYR A 170 -6.07 5.79 20.82
C TYR A 170 -6.07 7.24 21.32
N ASP A 171 -7.00 8.06 20.85
CA ASP A 171 -7.12 9.47 21.25
C ASP A 171 -7.47 9.61 22.74
N SER A 172 -8.37 8.78 23.27
CA SER A 172 -8.71 8.78 24.69
C SER A 172 -7.52 8.42 25.57
N LYS A 173 -6.72 7.43 25.16
CA LYS A 173 -5.51 7.01 25.88
C LYS A 173 -4.42 8.08 25.87
N TYR A 174 -4.33 8.82 24.75
CA TYR A 174 -3.40 9.94 24.61
C TYR A 174 -3.83 11.13 25.50
N MET A 175 -5.14 11.39 25.56
CA MET A 175 -5.70 12.45 26.43
C MET A 175 -5.59 12.10 27.92
N GLU A 176 -5.66 10.84 28.32
CA GLU A 176 -5.38 10.39 29.69
C GLU A 176 -3.91 10.66 30.06
N MET A 177 -2.97 10.30 29.18
CA MET A 177 -1.54 10.55 29.43
C MET A 177 -1.18 12.03 29.54
N ILE A 178 -1.92 12.93 28.88
CA ILE A 178 -1.72 14.38 28.97
C ILE A 178 -2.32 14.95 30.28
N LYS A 179 -3.36 14.34 30.82
CA LYS A 179 -4.00 14.77 32.06
C LYS A 179 -3.27 14.34 33.33
N ASP A 180 -2.46 13.29 33.24
CA ASP A 180 -1.68 12.72 34.35
C ASP A 180 -0.29 13.38 34.51
N HIS A 181 0.00 14.44 33.73
CA HIS A 181 1.20 15.29 33.82
C HIS A 181 0.83 16.75 34.02
#